data_661080e5804891ec65c31596f6236f20
#
_entry.id   661080e5804891ec65c31596f6236f20
#
_cell.length_a   1.000
_cell.length_b   1.000
_cell.length_c   1.000
_cell.angle_alpha   90.00
_cell.angle_beta   90.00
_cell.angle_gamma   90.00
#
_symmetry.space_group_name_H-M   'P 1'
#
loop_
_entity.id
_entity.type
_entity.pdbx_description
1 polymer ?
#
loop_
_entity_poly.entity_id
_entity_poly.type
_entity_poly.pdbx_seq_one_letter_code
_entity_poly.pdbx_strand_id
1 'polypeptide(L)'
;MLSIQVKDYMNHYPVTFTSEMVVEEAALRFLKTKQIGGPVIDGNNRVIGFLSESDVLATMLQTIYHNEHVSDVAALMRKEVLSVKPSDSVIELAKSMFQNKPKVYPVLDEDGILLG
;
A
#
# COMPACT_ATOMS: atom_id res chain seq x y z
N MET A 1 -0.97 29.30 -14.11
CA MET A 1 -0.25 28.05 -13.85
C MET A 1 -1.25 26.96 -13.48
N LEU A 2 -1.16 25.83 -14.15
CA LEU A 2 -2.05 24.71 -13.87
C LEU A 2 -1.64 24.02 -12.59
N SER A 3 -2.58 23.90 -11.66
CA SER A 3 -2.41 23.15 -10.44
C SER A 3 -2.77 21.68 -10.72
N ILE A 4 -1.79 20.80 -10.73
CA ILE A 4 -2.02 19.37 -10.95
C ILE A 4 -2.20 18.70 -9.60
N GLN A 5 -3.39 18.14 -9.39
CA GLN A 5 -3.76 17.51 -8.13
C GLN A 5 -3.66 15.98 -8.23
N VAL A 6 -3.38 15.37 -7.12
CA VAL A 6 -3.26 13.90 -7.00
C VAL A 6 -4.52 13.21 -7.54
N LYS A 7 -5.71 13.74 -7.24
CA LYS A 7 -6.98 13.15 -7.69
C LYS A 7 -7.09 13.00 -9.20
N ASP A 8 -6.37 13.84 -9.97
CA ASP A 8 -6.44 13.84 -11.44
C ASP A 8 -5.67 12.68 -12.05
N TYR A 9 -4.73 12.08 -11.29
CA TYR A 9 -3.83 11.05 -11.80
C TYR A 9 -3.83 9.77 -10.97
N MET A 10 -4.51 9.73 -9.83
CA MET A 10 -4.50 8.54 -8.97
C MET A 10 -5.15 7.34 -9.65
N ASN A 11 -4.70 6.16 -9.29
CA ASN A 11 -5.32 4.92 -9.69
C ASN A 11 -6.58 4.71 -8.83
N HIS A 12 -7.75 4.63 -9.47
CA HIS A 12 -9.02 4.45 -8.76
C HIS A 12 -9.24 3.00 -8.29
N TYR A 13 -8.38 2.06 -8.69
CA TYR A 13 -8.50 0.64 -8.37
C TYR A 13 -7.19 0.11 -7.81
N PRO A 14 -6.71 0.66 -6.69
CA PRO A 14 -5.47 0.16 -6.09
C PRO A 14 -5.66 -1.25 -5.56
N VAL A 15 -4.58 -2.04 -5.56
CA VAL A 15 -4.61 -3.32 -4.87
C VAL A 15 -4.78 -3.05 -3.37
N THR A 16 -5.66 -3.82 -2.73
CA THR A 16 -5.90 -3.69 -1.29
C THR A 16 -5.77 -5.05 -0.61
N PHE A 17 -5.54 -5.00 0.70
CA PHE A 17 -5.37 -6.18 1.54
C PHE A 17 -6.17 -5.99 2.82
N THR A 18 -6.48 -7.09 3.48
CA THR A 18 -7.07 -7.07 4.82
C THR A 18 -6.05 -7.60 5.82
N SER A 19 -6.18 -7.21 7.07
CA SER A 19 -5.21 -7.60 8.11
C SER A 19 -5.18 -9.11 8.36
N GLU A 20 -6.31 -9.79 8.20
CA GLU A 20 -6.44 -11.23 8.42
C GLU A 20 -6.03 -12.08 7.22
N MET A 21 -5.75 -11.44 6.08
CA MET A 21 -5.38 -12.15 4.86
C MET A 21 -4.05 -12.89 5.07
N VAL A 22 -3.97 -14.13 4.59
CA VAL A 22 -2.72 -14.88 4.65
C VAL A 22 -1.73 -14.34 3.62
N VAL A 23 -0.45 -14.48 3.92
CA VAL A 23 0.62 -13.87 3.11
C VAL A 23 0.63 -14.43 1.69
N GLU A 24 0.32 -15.71 1.50
CA GLU A 24 0.26 -16.33 0.17
C GLU A 24 -0.80 -15.67 -0.71
N GLU A 25 -1.94 -15.32 -0.15
CA GLU A 25 -2.99 -14.61 -0.88
C GLU A 25 -2.53 -13.22 -1.27
N ALA A 26 -1.84 -12.52 -0.37
CA ALA A 26 -1.29 -11.20 -0.67
C ALA A 26 -0.28 -11.27 -1.82
N ALA A 27 0.58 -12.30 -1.82
CA ALA A 27 1.54 -12.52 -2.89
C ALA A 27 0.84 -12.70 -4.23
N LEU A 28 -0.24 -13.49 -4.26
CA LEU A 28 -1.02 -13.70 -5.49
C LEU A 28 -1.65 -12.40 -5.98
N ARG A 29 -2.14 -11.55 -5.08
CA ARG A 29 -2.70 -10.25 -5.46
C ARG A 29 -1.65 -9.35 -6.10
N PHE A 30 -0.45 -9.31 -5.54
CA PHE A 30 0.64 -8.55 -6.16
C PHE A 30 0.98 -9.07 -7.57
N LEU A 31 1.06 -10.39 -7.73
CA LEU A 31 1.34 -10.99 -9.04
C LEU A 31 0.26 -10.67 -10.06
N LYS A 32 -1.00 -10.72 -9.67
CA LYS A 32 -2.12 -10.45 -10.57
C LYS A 32 -2.22 -8.99 -10.97
N THR A 33 -1.98 -8.08 -10.04
CA THR A 33 -2.15 -6.65 -10.27
C THR A 33 -0.91 -5.98 -10.81
N LYS A 34 0.24 -6.63 -10.66
CA LYS A 34 1.55 -6.08 -11.03
C LYS A 34 1.87 -4.76 -10.31
N GLN A 35 1.26 -4.55 -9.16
CA GLN A 35 1.55 -3.42 -8.30
C GLN A 35 2.62 -3.80 -7.28
N ILE A 36 3.35 -2.83 -6.77
CA ILE A 36 4.48 -3.08 -5.87
C ILE A 36 4.18 -2.76 -4.41
N GLY A 37 3.03 -2.17 -4.14
CA GLY A 37 2.58 -1.84 -2.80
C GLY A 37 1.11 -1.53 -2.80
N GLY A 38 0.48 -1.63 -1.64
CA GLY A 38 -0.92 -1.32 -1.50
C GLY A 38 -1.34 -1.18 -0.05
N PRO A 39 -2.45 -0.46 0.18
CA PRO A 39 -2.96 -0.24 1.51
C PRO A 39 -3.65 -1.49 2.07
N VAL A 40 -3.55 -1.62 3.40
CA VAL A 40 -4.34 -2.58 4.17
C VAL A 40 -5.53 -1.81 4.74
N ILE A 41 -6.73 -2.30 4.48
CA ILE A 41 -7.96 -1.62 4.86
C ILE A 41 -8.79 -2.47 5.82
N ASP A 42 -9.59 -1.80 6.63
CA ASP A 42 -10.55 -2.46 7.51
C ASP A 42 -11.93 -2.59 6.84
N GLY A 43 -12.92 -3.08 7.58
CA GLY A 43 -14.27 -3.27 7.07
C GLY A 43 -15.00 -1.98 6.69
N ASN A 44 -14.49 -0.83 7.11
CA ASN A 44 -15.03 0.49 6.79
C ASN A 44 -14.23 1.22 5.70
N ASN A 45 -13.36 0.51 5.00
CA ASN A 45 -12.48 1.05 3.96
C ASN A 45 -11.49 2.10 4.48
N ARG A 46 -11.18 2.07 5.76
CA ARG A 46 -10.13 2.91 6.35
C ARG A 46 -8.78 2.24 6.19
N VAL A 47 -7.76 3.03 5.90
CA VAL A 47 -6.40 2.51 5.78
C VAL A 47 -5.81 2.32 7.17
N ILE A 48 -5.43 1.08 7.48
CA ILE A 48 -4.85 0.71 8.77
C ILE A 48 -3.39 0.28 8.66
N GLY A 49 -2.89 0.15 7.46
CA GLY A 49 -1.50 -0.24 7.23
C GLY A 49 -1.14 -0.18 5.76
N PHE A 50 0.11 -0.50 5.47
CA PHE A 50 0.61 -0.56 4.10
C PHE A 50 1.48 -1.80 3.93
N LEU A 51 1.30 -2.50 2.82
CA LEU A 51 2.01 -3.72 2.50
C LEU A 51 2.82 -3.54 1.23
N SER A 52 4.09 -3.93 1.25
CA SER A 52 4.94 -3.90 0.06
C SER A 52 5.17 -5.31 -0.49
N GLU A 53 5.33 -5.40 -1.80
CA GLU A 53 5.64 -6.66 -2.46
C GLU A 53 6.94 -7.25 -1.92
N SER A 54 7.97 -6.42 -1.71
CA SER A 54 9.26 -6.90 -1.23
C SER A 54 9.18 -7.50 0.18
N ASP A 55 8.36 -6.93 1.06
CA ASP A 55 8.17 -7.50 2.40
C ASP A 55 7.48 -8.87 2.34
N VAL A 56 6.51 -9.02 1.45
CA VAL A 56 5.82 -10.30 1.24
C VAL A 56 6.77 -11.34 0.69
N LEU A 57 7.55 -11.00 -0.33
CA LEU A 57 8.50 -11.93 -0.93
C LEU A 57 9.59 -12.35 0.06
N ALA A 58 10.12 -11.42 0.83
CA ALA A 58 11.12 -11.73 1.84
C ALA A 58 10.59 -12.72 2.88
N THR A 59 9.35 -12.54 3.31
CA THR A 59 8.71 -13.42 4.29
C THR A 59 8.49 -14.81 3.70
N MET A 60 8.07 -14.90 2.44
CA MET A 60 7.89 -16.20 1.78
C MET A 60 9.20 -16.95 1.65
N LEU A 61 10.29 -16.25 1.34
CA LEU A 61 11.61 -16.87 1.27
C LEU A 61 12.04 -17.41 2.64
N GLN A 62 11.79 -16.67 3.72
CA GLN A 62 12.08 -17.16 5.06
C GLN A 62 11.30 -18.43 5.39
N THR A 63 10.06 -18.50 4.99
CA THR A 63 9.23 -19.70 5.18
C THR A 63 9.84 -20.90 4.47
N ILE A 64 10.30 -20.73 3.24
CA ILE A 64 10.91 -21.81 2.45
C ILE A 64 12.23 -22.29 3.08
N TYR A 65 13.10 -21.35 3.48
CA TYR A 65 14.45 -21.70 3.94
C TYR A 65 14.50 -22.09 5.41
N HIS A 66 13.60 -21.58 6.23
CA HIS A 66 13.65 -21.80 7.69
C HIS A 66 12.46 -22.60 8.21
N ASN A 67 11.56 -23.01 7.33
CA ASN A 67 10.35 -23.76 7.68
C ASN A 67 9.55 -23.06 8.80
N GLU A 68 9.57 -21.74 8.80
CA GLU A 68 8.79 -20.94 9.74
C GLU A 68 7.38 -20.76 9.23
N HIS A 69 6.44 -20.75 10.16
CA HIS A 69 5.05 -20.53 9.83
C HIS A 69 4.83 -19.07 9.51
N VAL A 70 4.33 -18.79 8.30
CA VAL A 70 4.04 -17.43 7.87
C VAL A 70 2.72 -16.99 8.48
N SER A 71 2.74 -15.84 9.12
CA SER A 71 1.55 -15.26 9.70
C SER A 71 0.73 -14.52 8.64
N ASP A 72 -0.17 -13.68 9.08
CA ASP A 72 -1.05 -12.91 8.21
C ASP A 72 -0.45 -11.55 7.85
N VAL A 73 -1.19 -10.79 7.05
CA VAL A 73 -0.81 -9.44 6.63
C VAL A 73 -0.58 -8.52 7.82
N ALA A 74 -1.37 -8.67 8.90
CA ALA A 74 -1.23 -7.83 10.08
C ALA A 74 0.18 -7.85 10.65
N ALA A 75 0.86 -9.01 10.58
CA ALA A 75 2.21 -9.15 11.10
C ALA A 75 3.27 -8.49 10.21
N LEU A 76 2.99 -8.30 8.93
CA LEU A 76 3.93 -7.76 7.94
C LEU A 76 3.69 -6.30 7.59
N MET A 77 2.46 -5.83 7.72
CA MET A 77 2.12 -4.48 7.29
C MET A 77 2.84 -3.42 8.12
N ARG A 78 3.16 -2.32 7.48
CA ARG A 78 3.64 -1.12 8.16
C ARG A 78 2.42 -0.37 8.70
N LYS A 79 2.45 -0.03 9.98
CA LYS A 79 1.33 0.67 10.63
C LYS A 79 1.39 2.17 10.44
N GLU A 80 2.59 2.72 10.27
CA GLU A 80 2.76 4.11 9.91
C GLU A 80 2.64 4.26 8.41
N VAL A 81 1.54 4.84 7.96
CA VAL A 81 1.24 4.95 6.53
C VAL A 81 1.44 6.38 6.09
N LEU A 82 2.34 6.58 5.13
CA LEU A 82 2.49 7.86 4.47
C LEU A 82 1.39 7.96 3.42
N SER A 83 0.51 8.94 3.57
CA SER A 83 -0.65 9.12 2.70
C SER A 83 -0.69 10.53 2.16
N VAL A 84 -1.52 10.72 1.14
CA VAL A 84 -1.75 12.04 0.56
C VAL A 84 -3.25 12.28 0.46
N LYS A 85 -3.62 13.54 0.25
CA LYS A 85 -5.00 13.96 0.04
C LYS A 85 -5.26 14.13 -1.45
N PRO A 86 -6.52 14.02 -1.90
CA PRO A 86 -6.85 14.22 -3.30
C PRO A 86 -6.42 15.58 -3.86
N SER A 87 -6.44 16.60 -3.02
CA SER A 87 -6.09 17.98 -3.41
C SER A 87 -4.59 18.28 -3.33
N ASP A 88 -3.78 17.33 -2.87
CA ASP A 88 -2.34 17.55 -2.77
C ASP A 88 -1.71 17.70 -4.17
N SER A 89 -0.59 18.43 -4.23
CA SER A 89 0.14 18.68 -5.47
C SER A 89 0.90 17.44 -5.91
N VAL A 90 0.73 17.05 -7.17
CA VAL A 90 1.51 15.97 -7.78
C VAL A 90 3.00 16.31 -7.77
N ILE A 91 3.34 17.58 -7.98
CA ILE A 91 4.75 18.00 -8.02
C ILE A 91 5.39 17.84 -6.64
N GLU A 92 4.69 18.25 -5.58
CA GLU A 92 5.20 18.07 -4.22
C GLU A 92 5.32 16.59 -3.85
N LEU A 93 4.38 15.78 -4.26
CA LEU A 93 4.46 14.34 -4.05
C LEU A 93 5.65 13.73 -4.79
N ALA A 94 5.87 14.15 -6.05
CA ALA A 94 7.02 13.67 -6.81
C ALA A 94 8.34 14.01 -6.13
N LYS A 95 8.45 15.21 -5.54
CA LYS A 95 9.64 15.59 -4.77
C LYS A 95 9.84 14.66 -3.57
N SER A 96 8.77 14.32 -2.87
CA SER A 96 8.85 13.40 -1.73
C SER A 96 9.32 12.01 -2.16
N MET A 97 8.81 11.51 -3.27
CA MET A 97 9.22 10.22 -3.82
C MET A 97 10.69 10.21 -4.22
N PHE A 98 11.18 11.33 -4.73
CA PHE A 98 12.57 11.48 -5.15
C PHE A 98 13.53 11.46 -3.95
N GLN A 99 13.08 11.84 -2.77
CA GLN A 99 13.91 11.99 -1.57
C GLN A 99 13.88 10.78 -0.65
N ASN A 100 13.90 9.57 -1.18
CA ASN A 100 13.90 8.32 -0.38
C ASN A 100 12.58 7.98 0.28
N LYS A 101 11.49 8.48 -0.23
CA LYS A 101 10.17 8.09 0.27
C LYS A 101 9.61 6.95 -0.58
N PRO A 102 8.60 6.23 -0.09
CA PRO A 102 7.95 5.20 -0.91
C PRO A 102 7.48 5.79 -2.23
N LYS A 103 7.36 4.94 -3.24
CA LYS A 103 6.89 5.35 -4.57
C LYS A 103 5.40 5.05 -4.79
N VAL A 104 4.74 4.56 -3.77
CA VAL A 104 3.30 4.29 -3.78
C VAL A 104 2.72 4.90 -2.52
N TYR A 105 1.69 5.73 -2.69
CA TYR A 105 1.02 6.41 -1.59
C TYR A 105 -0.48 6.19 -1.69
N PRO A 106 -1.14 5.77 -0.63
CA PRO A 106 -2.60 5.78 -0.62
C PRO A 106 -3.13 7.21 -0.56
N VAL A 107 -4.22 7.44 -1.28
CA VAL A 107 -4.94 8.71 -1.28
C VAL A 107 -6.15 8.56 -0.36
N LEU A 108 -6.22 9.39 0.65
CA LEU A 108 -7.24 9.27 1.70
C LEU A 108 -8.09 10.55 1.75
N ASP A 109 -9.35 10.38 2.16
CA ASP A 109 -10.18 11.52 2.53
C ASP A 109 -9.88 11.96 3.97
N GLU A 110 -10.64 12.93 4.49
CA GLU A 110 -10.44 13.49 5.82
C GLU A 110 -10.66 12.49 6.94
N ASP A 111 -11.43 11.44 6.68
CA ASP A 111 -11.75 10.39 7.66
C ASP A 111 -10.82 9.18 7.58
N GLY A 112 -9.82 9.24 6.72
CA GLY A 112 -8.90 8.13 6.53
C GLY A 112 -9.43 7.03 5.60
N ILE A 113 -10.46 7.34 4.82
CA ILE A 113 -11.05 6.39 3.88
C ILE A 113 -10.25 6.39 2.59
N LEU A 114 -9.98 5.20 2.07
CA LEU A 114 -9.21 5.03 0.84
C LEU A 114 -9.98 5.53 -0.38
N LEU A 115 -9.34 6.39 -1.17
CA LEU A 115 -9.89 6.90 -2.43
C LEU A 115 -9.14 6.34 -3.65
N GLY A 116 -7.84 6.10 -3.49
CA GLY A 116 -7.03 5.62 -4.59
C GLY A 116 -5.58 5.40 -4.21
#